data_86ad3adf2eb6951348e7f8441a51616c
#
_entry.id   86ad3adf2eb6951348e7f8441a51616c
#
_cell.length_a   1.000
_cell.length_b   1.000
_cell.length_c   1.000
_cell.angle_alpha   90.00
_cell.angle_beta   90.00
_cell.angle_gamma   90.00
#
_symmetry.space_group_name_H-M   'P 1'
#
loop_
_entity.id
_entity.type
_entity.pdbx_description
1 polymer ?
#
loop_
_entity_poly.entity_id
_entity_poly.type
_entity_poly.pdbx_seq_one_letter_code
_entity_poly.pdbx_strand_id
1 'polypeptide(L)'
;DVVSILRAVNAPQEKINEITALARIANTEWQDNRSSWRRGLEKRQSELAALEASATELRYFLPSMITALLATPEYIRASLAGRPVDTAKTIAKKIERQAVLYDESKLFTFILTEQAIKWGIISAPAMAVQIDRIASLSQLSTVRIGLIPFGTDLPRGPLNTFTIYDDHLVTVETFTGRIVFQDSRDVGQHREVFDMYESIAHFGDEGRNYLREWVTIFRA
;
A
#
# COMPACT_ATOMS: atom_id res chain seq x y z
N ASP A 1 7.42 28.11 -1.98
CA ASP A 1 8.13 27.41 -0.92
C ASP A 1 8.26 28.31 0.30
N VAL A 2 7.83 27.80 1.48
CA VAL A 2 7.81 28.54 2.77
C VAL A 2 9.21 29.08 3.11
N VAL A 3 10.26 28.30 2.89
CA VAL A 3 11.65 28.70 3.18
C VAL A 3 12.06 29.88 2.32
N SER A 4 11.72 29.89 1.04
CA SER A 4 12.04 31.00 0.13
C SER A 4 11.33 32.29 0.53
N ILE A 5 10.06 32.19 0.93
CA ILE A 5 9.27 33.35 1.43
C ILE A 5 9.90 33.90 2.70
N LEU A 6 10.21 33.04 3.68
CA LEU A 6 10.79 33.48 4.95
C LEU A 6 12.18 34.09 4.80
N ARG A 7 12.99 33.59 3.86
CA ARG A 7 14.29 34.19 3.50
C ARG A 7 14.12 35.54 2.83
N ALA A 8 13.14 35.69 1.95
CA ALA A 8 12.87 36.95 1.26
C ALA A 8 12.46 38.07 2.21
N VAL A 9 11.81 37.74 3.35
CA VAL A 9 11.47 38.70 4.41
C VAL A 9 12.53 38.79 5.52
N ASN A 10 13.73 38.24 5.31
CA ASN A 10 14.85 38.24 6.26
C ASN A 10 14.48 37.67 7.65
N ALA A 11 13.65 36.65 7.72
CA ALA A 11 13.29 36.00 8.98
C ALA A 11 14.53 35.37 9.65
N PRO A 12 14.67 35.42 11.00
CA PRO A 12 15.74 34.72 11.72
C PRO A 12 15.72 33.22 11.42
N GLN A 13 16.92 32.61 11.38
CA GLN A 13 17.06 31.18 11.03
C GLN A 13 16.22 30.26 11.96
N GLU A 14 16.12 30.61 13.24
CA GLU A 14 15.27 29.88 14.21
C GLU A 14 13.80 29.89 13.81
N LYS A 15 13.28 31.05 13.39
CA LYS A 15 11.91 31.20 12.87
C LYS A 15 11.69 30.48 11.54
N ILE A 16 12.69 30.47 10.66
CA ILE A 16 12.64 29.67 9.44
C ILE A 16 12.49 28.20 9.77
N ASN A 17 13.27 27.68 10.72
CA ASN A 17 13.23 26.27 11.13
C ASN A 17 11.87 25.94 11.79
N GLU A 18 11.38 26.78 12.70
CA GLU A 18 10.10 26.61 13.40
C GLU A 18 8.92 26.57 12.40
N ILE A 19 8.81 27.58 11.55
CA ILE A 19 7.69 27.70 10.60
C ILE A 19 7.77 26.62 9.54
N THR A 20 8.99 26.24 9.09
CA THR A 20 9.17 25.13 8.15
C THR A 20 8.71 23.80 8.77
N ALA A 21 9.02 23.55 10.04
CA ALA A 21 8.55 22.36 10.74
C ALA A 21 7.01 22.34 10.87
N LEU A 22 6.38 23.48 11.21
CA LEU A 22 4.93 23.60 11.26
C LEU A 22 4.28 23.43 9.88
N ALA A 23 4.87 23.97 8.83
CA ALA A 23 4.39 23.79 7.45
C ALA A 23 4.45 22.34 6.99
N ARG A 24 5.49 21.58 7.40
CA ARG A 24 5.57 20.14 7.15
C ARG A 24 4.45 19.36 7.82
N ILE A 25 4.14 19.68 9.08
CA ILE A 25 3.01 19.07 9.79
C ILE A 25 1.69 19.41 9.08
N ALA A 26 1.53 20.65 8.62
CA ALA A 26 0.33 21.09 7.89
C ALA A 26 0.21 20.44 6.50
N ASN A 27 1.34 20.08 5.84
CA ASN A 27 1.35 19.35 4.57
C ASN A 27 1.14 17.84 4.71
N THR A 28 1.16 17.33 5.95
CA THR A 28 0.81 15.94 6.26
C THR A 28 -0.70 15.87 6.46
N GLU A 29 -1.42 15.36 5.46
CA GLU A 29 -2.87 15.27 5.53
C GLU A 29 -3.30 13.99 6.25
N TRP A 30 -3.98 14.15 7.39
CA TRP A 30 -4.66 13.06 8.07
C TRP A 30 -6.08 12.88 7.53
N GLN A 31 -6.34 11.74 6.90
CA GLN A 31 -7.67 11.36 6.42
C GLN A 31 -8.32 10.36 7.38
N ASP A 32 -9.18 10.87 8.28
CA ASP A 32 -9.88 10.07 9.29
C ASP A 32 -10.91 9.10 8.67
N ASN A 33 -10.84 7.83 9.06
CA ASN A 33 -11.81 6.81 8.67
C ASN A 33 -13.24 7.11 9.16
N ARG A 34 -13.41 7.76 10.32
CA ARG A 34 -14.73 8.13 10.85
C ARG A 34 -15.45 9.10 9.93
N SER A 35 -14.73 10.06 9.37
CA SER A 35 -15.26 10.98 8.37
C SER A 35 -15.58 10.26 7.05
N SER A 36 -14.80 9.24 6.70
CA SER A 36 -15.04 8.38 5.54
C SER A 36 -16.26 7.48 5.74
N TRP A 37 -16.50 6.99 6.96
CA TRP A 37 -17.72 6.21 7.27
C TRP A 37 -18.99 7.06 7.17
N ARG A 38 -18.95 8.34 7.58
CA ARG A 38 -20.09 9.27 7.44
C ARG A 38 -20.33 9.70 5.98
N ARG A 39 -19.28 9.77 5.16
CA ARG A 39 -19.32 10.15 3.74
C ARG A 39 -19.42 8.95 2.78
N GLY A 40 -19.41 7.72 3.31
CA GLY A 40 -19.44 6.46 2.57
C GLY A 40 -18.05 5.94 2.21
N LEU A 41 -17.81 4.65 2.51
CA LEU A 41 -16.57 3.93 2.15
C LEU A 41 -16.31 3.95 0.63
N GLU A 42 -17.38 4.12 -0.16
CA GLU A 42 -17.33 4.22 -1.61
C GLU A 42 -16.53 5.42 -2.11
N LYS A 43 -16.66 6.59 -1.45
CA LYS A 43 -15.91 7.79 -1.80
C LYS A 43 -14.40 7.54 -1.66
N ARG A 44 -13.99 6.88 -0.59
CA ARG A 44 -12.58 6.50 -0.39
C ARG A 44 -12.07 5.59 -1.52
N GLN A 45 -12.89 4.63 -1.97
CA GLN A 45 -12.49 3.76 -3.10
C GLN A 45 -12.36 4.56 -4.39
N SER A 46 -13.21 5.56 -4.61
CA SER A 46 -13.11 6.46 -5.78
C SER A 46 -11.87 7.35 -5.72
N GLU A 47 -11.50 7.86 -4.53
CA GLU A 47 -10.26 8.64 -4.34
C GLU A 47 -9.01 7.79 -4.60
N LEU A 48 -8.98 6.53 -4.10
CA LEU A 48 -7.88 5.61 -4.37
C LEU A 48 -7.81 5.26 -5.86
N ALA A 49 -8.96 5.01 -6.50
CA ALA A 49 -9.00 4.75 -7.94
C ALA A 49 -8.47 5.94 -8.75
N ALA A 50 -8.77 7.18 -8.34
CA ALA A 50 -8.25 8.37 -9.01
C ALA A 50 -6.72 8.49 -8.85
N LEU A 51 -6.17 8.21 -7.66
CA LEU A 51 -4.73 8.19 -7.45
C LEU A 51 -4.05 7.09 -8.29
N GLU A 52 -4.62 5.89 -8.30
CA GLU A 52 -4.11 4.77 -9.11
C GLU A 52 -4.20 5.06 -10.61
N ALA A 53 -5.27 5.75 -11.05
CA ALA A 53 -5.42 6.14 -12.45
C ALA A 53 -4.43 7.22 -12.87
N SER A 54 -4.09 8.17 -11.99
CA SER A 54 -3.19 9.28 -12.29
C SER A 54 -1.71 8.92 -12.28
N ALA A 55 -1.31 7.90 -11.51
CA ALA A 55 0.07 7.46 -11.40
C ALA A 55 0.46 6.48 -12.52
N THR A 56 1.72 6.50 -12.95
CA THR A 56 2.31 5.56 -13.90
C THR A 56 3.08 4.45 -13.20
N GLU A 57 3.69 4.73 -12.06
CA GLU A 57 4.40 3.76 -11.24
C GLU A 57 3.84 3.74 -9.82
N LEU A 58 3.46 2.55 -9.36
CA LEU A 58 2.89 2.35 -8.04
C LEU A 58 3.67 1.28 -7.28
N ARG A 59 4.18 1.63 -6.10
CA ARG A 59 4.98 0.76 -5.25
C ARG A 59 4.25 0.52 -3.94
N TYR A 60 3.92 -0.74 -3.64
CA TYR A 60 3.18 -1.16 -2.46
C TYR A 60 4.06 -1.97 -1.52
N PHE A 61 4.23 -1.52 -0.28
CA PHE A 61 4.82 -2.32 0.79
C PHE A 61 3.73 -2.86 1.71
N LEU A 62 3.65 -4.17 1.82
CA LEU A 62 2.55 -4.91 2.45
C LEU A 62 3.07 -5.85 3.55
N PRO A 63 3.39 -5.36 4.76
CA PRO A 63 4.00 -6.18 5.80
C PRO A 63 3.02 -7.14 6.51
N SER A 64 1.71 -6.90 6.47
CA SER A 64 0.77 -7.67 7.29
C SER A 64 -0.54 -8.04 6.62
N MET A 65 -0.90 -7.40 5.50
CA MET A 65 -2.19 -7.61 4.83
C MET A 65 -2.04 -7.55 3.32
N ILE A 66 -2.83 -8.34 2.62
CA ILE A 66 -2.93 -8.29 1.16
C ILE A 66 -3.79 -7.10 0.77
N THR A 67 -3.30 -6.26 -0.15
CA THR A 67 -4.07 -5.14 -0.70
C THR A 67 -5.26 -5.61 -1.52
N ALA A 68 -6.32 -4.78 -1.58
CA ALA A 68 -7.51 -5.07 -2.36
C ALA A 68 -7.23 -5.29 -3.86
N LEU A 69 -6.17 -4.73 -4.42
CA LEU A 69 -5.77 -4.96 -5.81
C LEU A 69 -5.39 -6.42 -6.08
N LEU A 70 -4.78 -7.09 -5.13
CA LEU A 70 -4.36 -8.49 -5.24
C LEU A 70 -5.38 -9.48 -4.66
N ALA A 71 -6.40 -8.97 -3.95
CA ALA A 71 -7.28 -9.78 -3.12
C ALA A 71 -8.41 -10.47 -3.91
N THR A 72 -8.79 -11.67 -3.47
CA THR A 72 -10.03 -12.33 -3.91
C THR A 72 -11.25 -11.64 -3.31
N PRO A 73 -12.44 -11.79 -3.90
CA PRO A 73 -13.68 -11.24 -3.32
C PRO A 73 -13.92 -11.71 -1.88
N GLU A 74 -13.56 -12.97 -1.57
CA GLU A 74 -13.70 -13.54 -0.23
C GLU A 74 -12.76 -12.86 0.77
N TYR A 75 -11.48 -12.66 0.41
CA TYR A 75 -10.52 -11.94 1.23
C TYR A 75 -10.95 -10.48 1.45
N ILE A 76 -11.43 -9.79 0.41
CA ILE A 76 -11.97 -8.43 0.52
C ILE A 76 -13.13 -8.38 1.52
N ARG A 77 -14.07 -9.33 1.43
CA ARG A 77 -15.22 -9.42 2.34
C ARG A 77 -14.76 -9.59 3.78
N ALA A 78 -13.84 -10.52 4.04
CA ALA A 78 -13.29 -10.75 5.37
C ALA A 78 -12.52 -9.55 5.92
N SER A 79 -11.75 -8.84 5.10
CA SER A 79 -11.02 -7.62 5.50
C SER A 79 -11.93 -6.47 5.94
N LEU A 80 -13.22 -6.54 5.61
CA LEU A 80 -14.24 -5.56 6.00
C LEU A 80 -15.15 -6.06 7.13
N ALA A 81 -14.93 -7.26 7.64
CA ALA A 81 -15.74 -7.83 8.72
C ALA A 81 -15.71 -6.94 9.97
N GLY A 82 -16.83 -6.94 10.72
CA GLY A 82 -16.98 -6.14 11.94
C GLY A 82 -17.19 -4.64 11.73
N ARG A 83 -17.31 -4.16 10.49
CA ARG A 83 -17.63 -2.75 10.22
C ARG A 83 -19.14 -2.51 10.34
N PRO A 84 -19.56 -1.40 10.96
CA PRO A 84 -20.98 -1.12 11.25
C PRO A 84 -21.77 -0.56 10.06
N VAL A 85 -21.37 -0.86 8.82
CA VAL A 85 -21.96 -0.31 7.59
C VAL A 85 -22.12 -1.40 6.53
N ASP A 86 -23.08 -1.22 5.61
CA ASP A 86 -23.18 -2.08 4.44
C ASP A 86 -21.90 -1.98 3.59
N THR A 87 -21.25 -3.11 3.40
CA THR A 87 -19.97 -3.20 2.70
C THR A 87 -20.13 -3.69 1.24
N ALA A 88 -21.32 -4.07 0.81
CA ALA A 88 -21.54 -4.70 -0.51
C ALA A 88 -21.03 -3.80 -1.66
N LYS A 89 -21.42 -2.53 -1.67
CA LYS A 89 -20.96 -1.58 -2.68
C LYS A 89 -19.45 -1.31 -2.58
N THR A 90 -18.90 -1.28 -1.37
CA THR A 90 -17.46 -1.13 -1.17
C THR A 90 -16.69 -2.32 -1.73
N ILE A 91 -17.19 -3.54 -1.54
CA ILE A 91 -16.61 -4.77 -2.10
C ILE A 91 -16.64 -4.69 -3.63
N ALA A 92 -17.78 -4.35 -4.23
CA ALA A 92 -17.91 -4.21 -5.67
C ALA A 92 -16.90 -3.20 -6.24
N LYS A 93 -16.76 -2.02 -5.64
CA LYS A 93 -15.79 -1.00 -6.08
C LYS A 93 -14.32 -1.45 -5.89
N LYS A 94 -14.01 -2.20 -4.84
CA LYS A 94 -12.66 -2.76 -4.66
C LYS A 94 -12.33 -3.78 -5.76
N ILE A 95 -13.30 -4.59 -6.18
CA ILE A 95 -13.14 -5.55 -7.27
C ILE A 95 -12.99 -4.80 -8.62
N GLU A 96 -13.83 -3.81 -8.88
CA GLU A 96 -13.77 -2.97 -10.09
C GLU A 96 -12.40 -2.31 -10.25
N ARG A 97 -11.83 -1.77 -9.16
CA ARG A 97 -10.49 -1.16 -9.17
C ARG A 97 -9.39 -2.09 -9.64
N GLN A 98 -9.53 -3.41 -9.50
CA GLN A 98 -8.51 -4.37 -9.94
C GLN A 98 -8.24 -4.33 -11.45
N ALA A 99 -9.17 -3.77 -12.23
CA ALA A 99 -8.99 -3.58 -13.67
C ALA A 99 -7.75 -2.73 -14.00
N VAL A 100 -7.32 -1.84 -13.10
CA VAL A 100 -6.12 -1.00 -13.28
C VAL A 100 -4.83 -1.80 -13.43
N LEU A 101 -4.77 -3.03 -12.91
CA LEU A 101 -3.61 -3.91 -13.05
C LEU A 101 -3.35 -4.36 -14.49
N TYR A 102 -4.33 -4.24 -15.37
CA TYR A 102 -4.25 -4.60 -16.80
C TYR A 102 -3.98 -3.39 -17.71
N ASP A 103 -3.79 -2.21 -17.13
CA ASP A 103 -3.43 -0.99 -17.87
C ASP A 103 -1.92 -1.04 -18.19
N GLU A 104 -1.59 -1.30 -19.45
CA GLU A 104 -0.21 -1.45 -19.94
C GLU A 104 0.63 -0.17 -19.82
N SER A 105 0.01 0.98 -19.58
CA SER A 105 0.73 2.25 -19.33
C SER A 105 1.27 2.37 -17.90
N LYS A 106 1.00 1.38 -17.03
CA LYS A 106 1.34 1.42 -15.61
C LYS A 106 2.27 0.29 -15.20
N LEU A 107 3.03 0.55 -14.15
CA LEU A 107 3.87 -0.46 -13.48
C LEU A 107 3.52 -0.53 -12.00
N PHE A 108 3.21 -1.74 -11.55
CA PHE A 108 2.93 -2.03 -10.15
C PHE A 108 4.03 -2.91 -9.57
N THR A 109 4.66 -2.47 -8.49
CA THR A 109 5.56 -3.30 -7.70
C THR A 109 4.95 -3.53 -6.32
N PHE A 110 4.70 -4.78 -5.97
CA PHE A 110 4.20 -5.17 -4.65
C PHE A 110 5.30 -5.94 -3.93
N ILE A 111 5.64 -5.50 -2.72
CA ILE A 111 6.53 -6.24 -1.81
C ILE A 111 5.68 -6.69 -0.62
N LEU A 112 5.52 -8.00 -0.49
CA LEU A 112 4.83 -8.63 0.63
C LEU A 112 5.87 -9.27 1.54
N THR A 113 5.71 -9.13 2.85
CA THR A 113 6.39 -10.04 3.76
C THR A 113 5.61 -11.36 3.81
N GLU A 114 6.28 -12.44 4.14
CA GLU A 114 5.63 -13.73 4.34
C GLU A 114 4.50 -13.64 5.38
N GLN A 115 4.60 -12.72 6.35
CA GLN A 115 3.56 -12.49 7.35
C GLN A 115 2.23 -12.06 6.71
N ALA A 116 2.26 -11.29 5.61
CA ALA A 116 1.03 -10.85 4.92
C ALA A 116 0.23 -12.01 4.33
N ILE A 117 0.89 -13.11 3.96
CA ILE A 117 0.26 -14.30 3.40
C ILE A 117 -0.04 -15.37 4.47
N LYS A 118 0.61 -15.30 5.63
CA LYS A 118 0.37 -16.25 6.76
C LYS A 118 -0.91 -15.95 7.54
N TRP A 119 -1.34 -14.70 7.65
CA TRP A 119 -2.55 -14.34 8.35
C TRP A 119 -3.79 -14.93 7.67
N GLY A 120 -4.36 -15.96 8.28
CA GLY A 120 -5.59 -16.62 7.83
C GLY A 120 -6.82 -15.83 8.25
N ILE A 121 -7.14 -14.73 7.58
CA ILE A 121 -8.39 -13.98 7.83
C ILE A 121 -9.61 -14.64 7.16
N ILE A 122 -9.38 -15.64 6.32
CA ILE A 122 -10.35 -16.53 5.68
C ILE A 122 -9.94 -17.98 5.92
N SER A 123 -10.77 -18.94 5.53
CA SER A 123 -10.44 -20.36 5.69
C SER A 123 -9.17 -20.77 4.95
N ALA A 124 -8.49 -21.81 5.40
CA ALA A 124 -7.24 -22.29 4.78
C ALA A 124 -7.41 -22.62 3.28
N PRO A 125 -8.47 -23.32 2.83
CA PRO A 125 -8.69 -23.51 1.39
C PRO A 125 -8.88 -22.20 0.61
N ALA A 126 -9.56 -21.21 1.21
CA ALA A 126 -9.73 -19.90 0.59
C ALA A 126 -8.43 -19.09 0.55
N MET A 127 -7.55 -19.23 1.56
CA MET A 127 -6.20 -18.66 1.52
C MET A 127 -5.35 -19.29 0.40
N ALA A 128 -5.45 -20.58 0.18
CA ALA A 128 -4.77 -21.21 -0.96
C ALA A 128 -5.18 -20.59 -2.30
N VAL A 129 -6.49 -20.35 -2.50
CA VAL A 129 -7.01 -19.65 -3.70
C VAL A 129 -6.50 -18.21 -3.77
N GLN A 130 -6.44 -17.52 -2.63
CA GLN A 130 -5.91 -16.16 -2.55
C GLN A 130 -4.44 -16.10 -2.97
N ILE A 131 -3.62 -17.05 -2.54
CA ILE A 131 -2.20 -17.08 -2.89
C ILE A 131 -2.00 -17.51 -4.34
N ASP A 132 -2.77 -18.47 -4.86
CA ASP A 132 -2.78 -18.83 -6.28
C ASP A 132 -3.11 -17.61 -7.16
N ARG A 133 -4.03 -16.76 -6.73
CA ARG A 133 -4.34 -15.50 -7.42
C ARG A 133 -3.12 -14.56 -7.47
N ILE A 134 -2.41 -14.39 -6.35
CA ILE A 134 -1.20 -13.55 -6.30
C ILE A 134 -0.14 -14.10 -7.27
N ALA A 135 0.09 -15.42 -7.26
CA ALA A 135 1.02 -16.07 -8.18
C ALA A 135 0.62 -15.87 -9.66
N SER A 136 -0.68 -15.91 -9.96
CA SER A 136 -1.20 -15.65 -11.32
C SER A 136 -1.00 -14.20 -11.74
N LEU A 137 -1.31 -13.24 -10.85
CA LEU A 137 -1.12 -11.81 -11.13
C LEU A 137 0.35 -11.44 -11.34
N SER A 138 1.30 -12.15 -10.71
CA SER A 138 2.74 -11.92 -10.91
C SER A 138 3.23 -12.28 -12.32
N GLN A 139 2.38 -12.83 -13.18
CA GLN A 139 2.69 -13.14 -14.58
C GLN A 139 2.29 -11.99 -15.54
N LEU A 140 1.54 -10.99 -15.06
CA LEU A 140 1.22 -9.82 -15.86
C LEU A 140 2.49 -8.98 -16.07
N SER A 141 2.65 -8.44 -17.27
CA SER A 141 3.79 -7.55 -17.61
C SER A 141 3.79 -6.25 -16.79
N THR A 142 2.62 -5.82 -16.36
CA THR A 142 2.40 -4.62 -15.54
C THR A 142 2.65 -4.83 -14.05
N VAL A 143 2.84 -6.08 -13.60
CA VAL A 143 2.85 -6.44 -12.16
C VAL A 143 4.12 -7.17 -11.77
N ARG A 144 4.85 -6.60 -10.83
CA ARG A 144 6.00 -7.23 -10.17
C ARG A 144 5.61 -7.55 -8.73
N ILE A 145 5.79 -8.79 -8.30
CA ILE A 145 5.50 -9.21 -6.92
C ILE A 145 6.76 -9.80 -6.31
N GLY A 146 7.24 -9.16 -5.24
CA GLY A 146 8.35 -9.61 -4.42
C GLY A 146 7.85 -10.13 -3.08
N LEU A 147 8.47 -11.20 -2.59
CA LEU A 147 8.19 -11.79 -1.29
C LEU A 147 9.43 -11.73 -0.42
N ILE A 148 9.28 -11.26 0.82
CA ILE A 148 10.32 -11.31 1.84
C ILE A 148 9.98 -12.46 2.79
N PRO A 149 10.75 -13.56 2.77
CA PRO A 149 10.55 -14.71 3.65
C PRO A 149 10.75 -14.35 5.12
N PHE A 150 10.12 -15.11 6.00
CA PHE A 150 10.37 -15.01 7.43
C PHE A 150 11.78 -15.48 7.76
N GLY A 151 12.48 -14.75 8.64
CA GLY A 151 13.87 -15.03 8.97
C GLY A 151 14.91 -14.35 8.07
N THR A 152 14.48 -13.61 7.04
CA THR A 152 15.38 -12.72 6.29
C THR A 152 15.94 -11.64 7.22
N ASP A 153 17.24 -11.39 7.16
CA ASP A 153 17.86 -10.28 7.87
C ASP A 153 17.38 -8.95 7.30
N LEU A 154 16.61 -8.23 8.09
CA LEU A 154 16.05 -6.94 7.69
C LEU A 154 16.92 -5.82 8.21
N PRO A 155 17.47 -4.94 7.37
CA PRO A 155 18.21 -3.75 7.80
C PRO A 155 17.35 -2.81 8.66
N ARG A 156 16.02 -2.83 8.42
CA ARG A 156 15.03 -2.06 9.17
C ARG A 156 13.74 -2.87 9.32
N GLY A 157 13.19 -2.91 10.53
CA GLY A 157 11.92 -3.60 10.80
C GLY A 157 10.74 -2.97 10.06
N PRO A 158 9.78 -3.77 9.55
CA PRO A 158 8.60 -3.28 8.87
C PRO A 158 7.62 -2.64 9.87
N LEU A 159 7.20 -1.41 9.61
CA LEU A 159 6.27 -0.69 10.50
C LEU A 159 4.85 -0.67 9.95
N ASN A 160 4.65 -0.09 8.78
CA ASN A 160 3.33 0.21 8.26
C ASN A 160 3.18 -0.22 6.80
N THR A 161 1.96 -0.50 6.39
CA THR A 161 1.60 -0.57 4.98
C THR A 161 1.69 0.83 4.39
N PHE A 162 2.42 0.98 3.28
CA PHE A 162 2.45 2.22 2.53
C PHE A 162 2.42 1.99 1.02
N THR A 163 2.01 3.03 0.30
CA THR A 163 2.00 3.05 -1.17
C THR A 163 2.65 4.34 -1.65
N ILE A 164 3.59 4.22 -2.58
CA ILE A 164 4.22 5.34 -3.28
C ILE A 164 3.57 5.44 -4.65
N TYR A 165 3.12 6.65 -5.01
CA TYR A 165 2.54 6.98 -6.31
C TYR A 165 3.52 7.86 -7.05
N ASP A 166 4.16 7.34 -8.09
CA ASP A 166 5.31 7.94 -8.76
C ASP A 166 6.36 8.39 -7.70
N ASP A 167 6.92 9.58 -7.83
CA ASP A 167 7.89 10.12 -6.87
C ASP A 167 7.34 11.35 -6.11
N HIS A 168 6.02 11.53 -5.98
CA HIS A 168 5.45 12.76 -5.43
C HIS A 168 4.38 12.59 -4.36
N LEU A 169 3.90 11.37 -4.12
CA LEU A 169 2.89 11.13 -3.10
C LEU A 169 3.10 9.78 -2.43
N VAL A 170 2.94 9.73 -1.10
CA VAL A 170 2.92 8.50 -0.32
C VAL A 170 1.67 8.46 0.55
N THR A 171 1.06 7.29 0.63
CA THR A 171 -0.01 7.02 1.59
C THR A 171 0.42 5.95 2.58
N VAL A 172 0.17 6.16 3.86
CA VAL A 172 0.40 5.19 4.93
C VAL A 172 -0.93 4.82 5.56
N GLU A 173 -1.24 3.53 5.60
CA GLU A 173 -2.50 3.02 6.15
C GLU A 173 -2.40 2.78 7.66
N THR A 174 -3.47 3.14 8.38
CA THR A 174 -3.67 2.85 9.80
C THR A 174 -5.08 2.33 10.06
N PHE A 175 -5.36 1.80 11.27
CA PHE A 175 -6.70 1.37 11.64
C PHE A 175 -7.74 2.50 11.61
N THR A 176 -7.34 3.71 11.97
CA THR A 176 -8.22 4.86 12.14
C THR A 176 -8.23 5.80 10.96
N GLY A 177 -7.31 5.65 10.01
CA GLY A 177 -7.22 6.55 8.87
C GLY A 177 -6.06 6.24 7.95
N ARG A 178 -5.75 7.23 7.15
CA ARG A 178 -4.64 7.24 6.20
C ARG A 178 -3.88 8.55 6.36
N ILE A 179 -2.56 8.48 6.35
CA ILE A 179 -1.68 9.64 6.29
C ILE A 179 -1.26 9.82 4.85
N VAL A 180 -1.28 11.04 4.35
CA VAL A 180 -0.82 11.40 3.01
C VAL A 180 0.38 12.32 3.14
N PHE A 181 1.50 11.96 2.50
CA PHE A 181 2.73 12.73 2.45
C PHE A 181 2.96 13.23 1.03
N GLN A 182 3.26 14.52 0.89
CA GLN A 182 3.60 15.18 -0.37
C GLN A 182 4.92 15.97 -0.29
N ASP A 183 5.50 16.11 0.91
CA ASP A 183 6.84 16.69 1.06
C ASP A 183 7.87 15.75 0.42
N SER A 184 8.71 16.28 -0.46
CA SER A 184 9.70 15.48 -1.21
C SER A 184 10.68 14.71 -0.34
N ARG A 185 10.96 15.17 0.89
CA ARG A 185 11.83 14.49 1.85
C ARG A 185 11.13 13.27 2.45
N ASP A 186 9.84 13.40 2.79
CA ASP A 186 9.06 12.30 3.33
C ASP A 186 8.81 11.23 2.25
N VAL A 187 8.54 11.66 1.02
CA VAL A 187 8.44 10.76 -0.14
C VAL A 187 9.79 10.06 -0.40
N GLY A 188 10.90 10.82 -0.39
CA GLY A 188 12.25 10.27 -0.55
C GLY A 188 12.61 9.23 0.50
N GLN A 189 12.28 9.46 1.78
CA GLN A 189 12.50 8.49 2.85
C GLN A 189 11.71 7.19 2.65
N HIS A 190 10.45 7.26 2.20
CA HIS A 190 9.66 6.07 1.92
C HIS A 190 10.21 5.31 0.71
N ARG A 191 10.74 6.02 -0.30
CA ARG A 191 11.39 5.40 -1.45
C ARG A 191 12.66 4.66 -1.04
N GLU A 192 13.54 5.29 -0.25
CA GLU A 192 14.74 4.63 0.28
C GLU A 192 14.40 3.35 1.06
N VAL A 193 13.36 3.40 1.88
CA VAL A 193 12.87 2.22 2.62
C VAL A 193 12.31 1.16 1.68
N PHE A 194 11.58 1.55 0.62
CA PHE A 194 11.06 0.63 -0.36
C PHE A 194 12.19 -0.05 -1.14
N ASP A 195 13.16 0.71 -1.63
CA ASP A 195 14.31 0.22 -2.39
C ASP A 195 15.14 -0.77 -1.55
N MET A 196 15.30 -0.50 -0.25
CA MET A 196 15.94 -1.41 0.70
C MET A 196 15.19 -2.76 0.78
N TYR A 197 13.85 -2.74 0.90
CA TYR A 197 13.06 -3.98 0.91
C TYR A 197 13.03 -4.66 -0.45
N GLU A 198 13.03 -3.91 -1.55
CA GLU A 198 13.08 -4.45 -2.89
C GLU A 198 14.38 -5.24 -3.14
N SER A 199 15.51 -4.77 -2.59
CA SER A 199 16.81 -5.40 -2.76
C SER A 199 16.93 -6.79 -2.10
N ILE A 200 16.07 -7.10 -1.13
CA ILE A 200 16.06 -8.38 -0.38
C ILE A 200 14.83 -9.24 -0.67
N ALA A 201 13.90 -8.75 -1.47
CA ALA A 201 12.70 -9.49 -1.82
C ALA A 201 12.95 -10.45 -2.98
N HIS A 202 12.36 -11.64 -2.91
CA HIS A 202 12.43 -12.65 -3.96
C HIS A 202 11.34 -12.39 -5.00
N PHE A 203 11.74 -12.09 -6.23
CA PHE A 203 10.88 -11.84 -7.38
C PHE A 203 10.85 -13.01 -8.36
N GLY A 204 10.01 -12.93 -9.38
CA GLY A 204 9.97 -13.88 -10.49
C GLY A 204 9.69 -15.31 -10.04
N ASP A 205 10.47 -16.27 -10.54
CA ASP A 205 10.27 -17.69 -10.23
C ASP A 205 10.53 -18.03 -8.78
N GLU A 206 11.50 -17.38 -8.16
CA GLU A 206 11.84 -17.61 -6.77
C GLU A 206 10.67 -17.19 -5.85
N GLY A 207 10.14 -15.98 -6.02
CA GLY A 207 8.96 -15.53 -5.29
C GLY A 207 7.73 -16.41 -5.55
N ARG A 208 7.51 -16.84 -6.80
CA ARG A 208 6.41 -17.77 -7.13
C ARG A 208 6.56 -19.13 -6.47
N ASN A 209 7.79 -19.63 -6.28
CA ASN A 209 8.02 -20.90 -5.58
C ASN A 209 7.59 -20.79 -4.11
N TYR A 210 7.96 -19.73 -3.41
CA TYR A 210 7.47 -19.47 -2.06
C TYR A 210 5.94 -19.42 -1.99
N LEU A 211 5.29 -18.75 -2.94
CA LEU A 211 3.82 -18.73 -2.98
C LEU A 211 3.23 -20.12 -3.17
N ARG A 212 3.79 -20.96 -4.03
CA ARG A 212 3.35 -22.36 -4.25
C ARG A 212 3.49 -23.23 -2.99
N GLU A 213 4.56 -23.06 -2.23
CA GLU A 213 4.74 -23.74 -0.95
C GLU A 213 3.60 -23.40 0.02
N TRP A 214 3.24 -22.13 0.14
CA TRP A 214 2.13 -21.68 0.97
C TRP A 214 0.77 -22.19 0.47
N VAL A 215 0.56 -22.27 -0.84
CA VAL A 215 -0.64 -22.91 -1.40
C VAL A 215 -0.74 -24.36 -0.92
N THR A 216 0.37 -25.12 -0.96
CA THR A 216 0.41 -26.50 -0.50
C THR A 216 0.10 -26.61 1.00
N ILE A 217 0.71 -25.74 1.82
CA ILE A 217 0.47 -25.72 3.28
C ILE A 217 -1.00 -25.44 3.59
N PHE A 218 -1.64 -24.48 2.90
CA PHE A 218 -3.06 -24.18 3.15
C PHE A 218 -4.05 -25.21 2.58
N ARG A 219 -3.59 -26.10 1.69
CA ARG A 219 -4.40 -27.21 1.16
C ARG A 219 -4.30 -28.49 2.00
N ALA A 220 -3.25 -28.60 2.85
CA ALA A 220 -3.04 -29.75 3.74
C ALA A 220 -4.01 -29.71 4.93
#